data_db872340fb302d439b1d6710d59c5ebb
#
_entry.id   db872340fb302d439b1d6710d59c5ebb
#
_cell.length_a   1.000
_cell.length_b   1.000
_cell.length_c   1.000
_cell.angle_alpha   90.00
_cell.angle_beta   90.00
_cell.angle_gamma   90.00
#
_symmetry.space_group_name_H-M   'P 1'
#
loop_
_entity.id
_entity.type
_entity.pdbx_description
1 polymer ?
#
loop_
_entity_poly.entity_id
_entity_poly.type
_entity_poly.pdbx_seq_one_letter_code
_entity_poly.pdbx_strand_id
1 'polypeptide(L)'
;MELETTRDVDSIVPITRRSDAADVAIRAYERLIEVLERLDADAWHEPTECEGWDVAAMVGHLIGAGRACASIRESIRQQRWGRCHAARFDGNTLDAANDLQVQDHATLSPEQRIDALRDVAPAAVRGRLRLPAPLRRVSLPMDPGGSTASGMPSRLRLGHLMDVVYTRDVWLHTVDITRATSTPLDLDAGLDGRIVEDVVAEWARQHARPVQLTLTGPAGGRFHQGTAGPRVEVDAVAFCRILSGRAEPDDVTSPGIGPEAAELLCTRVIF
;
A
#
# COMPACT_ATOMS: atom_id res chain seq x y z
N MET A 1 -12.00 13.62 27.35
CA MET A 1 -11.89 12.20 26.97
C MET A 1 -13.16 11.91 26.16
N GLU A 2 -13.12 12.23 24.87
CA GLU A 2 -14.19 11.83 23.97
C GLU A 2 -14.22 10.31 23.94
N LEU A 3 -15.40 9.75 24.17
CA LEU A 3 -15.66 8.32 23.98
C LEU A 3 -15.49 8.05 22.49
N GLU A 4 -14.31 7.58 22.08
CA GLU A 4 -14.11 7.11 20.70
C GLU A 4 -15.19 6.09 20.38
N THR A 5 -16.10 6.47 19.50
CA THR A 5 -17.24 5.65 19.10
C THR A 5 -16.70 4.45 18.32
N THR A 6 -16.98 3.25 18.81
CA THR A 6 -16.64 2.03 18.05
C THR A 6 -17.48 2.00 16.78
N ARG A 7 -16.80 1.89 15.61
CA ARG A 7 -17.42 1.92 14.29
C ARG A 7 -17.67 0.52 13.76
N ASP A 8 -18.85 0.29 13.20
CA ASP A 8 -19.13 -0.92 12.43
C ASP A 8 -18.34 -0.89 11.11
N VAL A 9 -17.58 -1.96 10.80
CA VAL A 9 -16.78 -2.06 9.56
C VAL A 9 -17.64 -1.93 8.31
N ASP A 10 -18.90 -2.36 8.35
CA ASP A 10 -19.83 -2.25 7.22
C ASP A 10 -20.27 -0.80 6.97
N SER A 11 -20.08 0.10 7.95
CA SER A 11 -20.36 1.53 7.80
C SER A 11 -19.23 2.31 7.11
N ILE A 12 -18.05 1.69 6.92
CA ILE A 12 -16.91 2.35 6.28
C ILE A 12 -17.17 2.50 4.78
N VAL A 13 -17.17 3.75 4.31
CA VAL A 13 -17.31 4.05 2.89
C VAL A 13 -16.01 3.71 2.16
N PRO A 14 -16.02 2.80 1.16
CA PRO A 14 -14.81 2.45 0.42
C PRO A 14 -14.21 3.65 -0.33
N ILE A 15 -12.89 3.70 -0.42
CA ILE A 15 -12.18 4.64 -1.30
C ILE A 15 -12.51 4.28 -2.75
N THR A 16 -13.09 5.24 -3.49
CA THR A 16 -13.41 5.08 -4.90
C THR A 16 -13.20 6.39 -5.64
N ARG A 17 -13.12 6.33 -6.98
CA ARG A 17 -13.04 7.54 -7.82
C ARG A 17 -14.23 8.49 -7.65
N ARG A 18 -15.33 8.03 -7.06
CA ARG A 18 -16.54 8.82 -6.81
C ARG A 18 -16.61 9.41 -5.42
N SER A 19 -15.77 8.93 -4.51
CA SER A 19 -15.60 9.49 -3.17
C SER A 19 -14.34 10.36 -3.12
N ASP A 20 -13.30 9.85 -2.53
CA ASP A 20 -12.11 10.56 -2.09
C ASP A 20 -10.78 10.02 -2.67
N ALA A 21 -10.84 9.05 -3.61
CA ALA A 21 -9.63 8.45 -4.17
C ALA A 21 -8.64 9.46 -4.78
N ALA A 22 -9.12 10.57 -5.35
CA ALA A 22 -8.25 11.61 -5.89
C ALA A 22 -7.50 12.35 -4.78
N ASP A 23 -8.23 12.78 -3.76
CA ASP A 23 -7.68 13.54 -2.62
C ASP A 23 -6.69 12.69 -1.83
N VAL A 24 -7.09 11.49 -1.44
CA VAL A 24 -6.23 10.57 -0.69
C VAL A 24 -4.95 10.23 -1.47
N ALA A 25 -5.06 10.01 -2.78
CA ALA A 25 -3.91 9.69 -3.61
C ALA A 25 -2.93 10.86 -3.76
N ILE A 26 -3.42 12.08 -3.96
CA ILE A 26 -2.56 13.27 -4.06
C ILE A 26 -1.85 13.51 -2.73
N ARG A 27 -2.58 13.47 -1.61
CA ARG A 27 -2.02 13.66 -0.27
C ARG A 27 -0.99 12.58 0.10
N ALA A 28 -1.17 11.34 -0.37
CA ALA A 28 -0.17 10.29 -0.17
C ALA A 28 1.15 10.61 -0.90
N TYR A 29 1.11 11.11 -2.13
CA TYR A 29 2.31 11.58 -2.83
C TYR A 29 2.93 12.83 -2.18
N GLU A 30 2.13 13.79 -1.74
CA GLU A 30 2.61 14.98 -1.04
C GLU A 30 3.35 14.59 0.25
N ARG A 31 2.79 13.67 1.05
CA ARG A 31 3.42 13.14 2.24
C ARG A 31 4.74 12.42 1.92
N LEU A 32 4.78 11.60 0.88
CA LEU A 32 6.03 10.96 0.42
C LEU A 32 7.09 12.02 0.09
N ILE A 33 6.73 13.04 -0.68
CA ILE A 33 7.65 14.11 -1.08
C ILE A 33 8.17 14.87 0.15
N GLU A 34 7.30 15.22 1.10
CA GLU A 34 7.68 15.87 2.36
C GLU A 34 8.68 15.03 3.18
N VAL A 35 8.52 13.71 3.19
CA VAL A 35 9.48 12.80 3.83
C VAL A 35 10.81 12.83 3.10
N LEU A 36 10.81 12.70 1.78
CA LEU A 36 12.04 12.67 0.96
C LEU A 36 12.84 13.96 1.02
N GLU A 37 12.18 15.12 1.14
CA GLU A 37 12.83 16.43 1.29
C GLU A 37 13.62 16.59 2.60
N ARG A 38 13.32 15.78 3.60
CA ARG A 38 13.99 15.78 4.90
C ARG A 38 15.19 14.84 4.97
N LEU A 39 15.38 13.98 3.95
CA LEU A 39 16.46 13.01 3.92
C LEU A 39 17.80 13.68 3.59
N ASP A 40 18.84 13.31 4.31
CA ASP A 40 20.21 13.60 3.90
C ASP A 40 20.69 12.67 2.78
N ALA A 41 21.89 12.92 2.26
CA ALA A 41 22.44 12.18 1.13
C ALA A 41 22.65 10.68 1.43
N ASP A 42 23.04 10.35 2.65
CA ASP A 42 23.35 8.97 3.06
C ASP A 42 22.06 8.15 3.20
N ALA A 43 20.99 8.78 3.68
CA ALA A 43 19.67 8.15 3.86
C ALA A 43 19.09 7.56 2.57
N TRP A 44 19.46 8.08 1.40
CA TRP A 44 19.01 7.53 0.11
C TRP A 44 19.58 6.14 -0.20
N HIS A 45 20.65 5.74 0.48
CA HIS A 45 21.30 4.43 0.32
C HIS A 45 20.96 3.45 1.44
N GLU A 46 20.12 3.86 2.40
CA GLU A 46 19.66 2.97 3.44
C GLU A 46 18.82 1.81 2.86
N PRO A 47 19.11 0.56 3.26
CA PRO A 47 18.34 -0.58 2.79
C PRO A 47 16.92 -0.54 3.36
N THR A 48 15.94 -0.83 2.52
CA THR A 48 14.54 -0.89 2.92
C THR A 48 14.11 -2.32 3.26
N GLU A 49 12.87 -2.49 3.72
CA GLU A 49 12.27 -3.80 3.96
C GLU A 49 11.95 -4.57 2.65
N CYS A 50 11.99 -3.91 1.49
CA CYS A 50 11.91 -4.59 0.20
C CYS A 50 13.28 -5.13 -0.16
N GLU A 51 13.42 -6.45 -0.16
CA GLU A 51 14.69 -7.13 -0.41
C GLU A 51 15.37 -6.64 -1.71
N GLY A 52 16.62 -6.23 -1.59
CA GLY A 52 17.44 -5.71 -2.71
C GLY A 52 17.15 -4.25 -3.09
N TRP A 53 16.29 -3.54 -2.38
CA TRP A 53 16.00 -2.13 -2.62
C TRP A 53 16.48 -1.23 -1.48
N ASP A 54 17.26 -0.22 -1.83
CA ASP A 54 17.48 0.96 -1.01
C ASP A 54 16.36 1.99 -1.23
N VAL A 55 16.41 3.09 -0.49
CA VAL A 55 15.44 4.20 -0.63
C VAL A 55 15.41 4.74 -2.07
N ALA A 56 16.57 4.88 -2.72
CA ALA A 56 16.65 5.38 -4.09
C ALA A 56 15.95 4.43 -5.09
N ALA A 57 16.15 3.12 -4.95
CA ALA A 57 15.49 2.11 -5.78
C ALA A 57 13.95 2.14 -5.57
N MET A 58 13.50 2.20 -4.32
CA MET A 58 12.08 2.28 -3.97
C MET A 58 11.41 3.52 -4.57
N VAL A 59 12.05 4.68 -4.48
CA VAL A 59 11.56 5.92 -5.12
C VAL A 59 11.56 5.80 -6.64
N GLY A 60 12.57 5.16 -7.24
CA GLY A 60 12.61 4.85 -8.67
C GLY A 60 11.42 4.01 -9.13
N HIS A 61 11.06 2.98 -8.34
CA HIS A 61 9.85 2.19 -8.54
C HIS A 61 8.58 3.05 -8.52
N LEU A 62 8.39 3.88 -7.50
CA LEU A 62 7.19 4.74 -7.37
C LEU A 62 7.05 5.75 -8.52
N ILE A 63 8.16 6.31 -9.03
CA ILE A 63 8.15 7.15 -10.23
C ILE A 63 7.70 6.33 -11.44
N GLY A 64 8.26 5.14 -11.64
CA GLY A 64 7.95 4.26 -12.76
C GLY A 64 6.50 3.79 -12.74
N ALA A 65 5.98 3.38 -11.59
CA ALA A 65 4.57 3.03 -11.40
C ALA A 65 3.65 4.22 -11.68
N GLY A 66 4.02 5.41 -11.21
CA GLY A 66 3.31 6.66 -11.52
C GLY A 66 3.27 6.95 -13.03
N ARG A 67 4.39 6.78 -13.74
CA ARG A 67 4.46 6.94 -15.21
C ARG A 67 3.58 5.94 -15.96
N ALA A 68 3.52 4.69 -15.50
CA ALA A 68 2.62 3.69 -16.07
C ALA A 68 1.15 4.07 -15.88
N CYS A 69 0.79 4.62 -14.71
CA CYS A 69 -0.55 5.14 -14.45
C CYS A 69 -0.90 6.37 -15.29
N ALA A 70 0.07 7.24 -15.56
CA ALA A 70 -0.11 8.46 -16.34
C ALA A 70 -0.23 8.21 -17.85
N SER A 71 0.38 7.13 -18.37
CA SER A 71 0.53 6.86 -19.80
C SER A 71 0.25 5.40 -20.17
N ILE A 72 -0.76 5.17 -21.01
CA ILE A 72 -1.06 3.83 -21.54
C ILE A 72 0.14 3.24 -22.31
N ARG A 73 0.86 4.08 -23.07
CA ARG A 73 2.06 3.64 -23.80
C ARG A 73 3.12 3.11 -22.84
N GLU A 74 3.33 3.81 -21.75
CA GLU A 74 4.30 3.42 -20.73
C GLU A 74 3.85 2.14 -20.00
N SER A 75 2.58 2.06 -19.63
CA SER A 75 2.00 0.84 -19.05
C SER A 75 2.22 -0.38 -19.95
N ILE A 76 1.97 -0.25 -21.26
CA ILE A 76 2.20 -1.32 -22.23
C ILE A 76 3.69 -1.66 -22.32
N ARG A 77 4.60 -0.67 -22.31
CA ARG A 77 6.05 -0.89 -22.35
C ARG A 77 6.50 -1.74 -21.16
N GLN A 78 6.12 -1.34 -19.94
CA GLN A 78 6.48 -2.04 -18.72
C GLN A 78 5.90 -3.46 -18.68
N GLN A 79 4.62 -3.63 -19.04
CA GLN A 79 4.01 -4.96 -19.08
C GLN A 79 4.66 -5.90 -20.10
N ARG A 80 5.05 -5.38 -21.26
CA ARG A 80 5.78 -6.19 -22.27
C ARG A 80 7.16 -6.58 -21.75
N TRP A 81 7.88 -5.63 -21.13
CA TRP A 81 9.17 -5.91 -20.53
C TRP A 81 9.05 -7.00 -19.47
N GLY A 82 8.09 -6.85 -18.55
CA GLY A 82 7.83 -7.83 -17.50
C GLY A 82 7.63 -9.24 -18.06
N ARG A 83 6.76 -9.38 -19.08
CA ARG A 83 6.53 -10.69 -19.73
C ARG A 83 7.78 -11.26 -20.42
N CYS A 84 8.57 -10.41 -21.06
CA CYS A 84 9.78 -10.85 -21.78
C CYS A 84 10.92 -11.25 -20.82
N HIS A 85 10.94 -10.72 -19.60
CA HIS A 85 12.03 -10.90 -18.65
C HIS A 85 11.63 -11.70 -17.41
N ALA A 86 10.38 -12.15 -17.30
CA ALA A 86 9.86 -12.89 -16.15
C ALA A 86 10.74 -14.09 -15.76
N ALA A 87 11.38 -14.78 -16.72
CA ALA A 87 12.27 -15.91 -16.45
C ALA A 87 13.48 -15.56 -15.54
N ARG A 88 13.84 -14.28 -15.41
CA ARG A 88 14.89 -13.81 -14.47
C ARG A 88 14.37 -13.59 -13.06
N PHE A 89 13.07 -13.67 -12.88
CA PHE A 89 12.33 -13.39 -11.64
C PHE A 89 11.37 -14.55 -11.32
N ASP A 90 11.83 -15.78 -11.45
CA ASP A 90 11.10 -17.02 -11.17
C ASP A 90 9.70 -17.08 -11.85
N GLY A 91 9.58 -16.45 -13.01
CA GLY A 91 8.33 -16.35 -13.76
C GLY A 91 7.45 -15.16 -13.36
N ASN A 92 7.83 -14.36 -12.37
CA ASN A 92 7.06 -13.22 -11.91
C ASN A 92 7.19 -12.02 -12.86
N THR A 93 6.10 -11.72 -13.57
CA THR A 93 6.04 -10.60 -14.52
C THR A 93 5.99 -9.25 -13.85
N LEU A 94 5.46 -9.18 -12.62
CA LEU A 94 5.36 -7.95 -11.84
C LEU A 94 6.74 -7.54 -11.33
N ASP A 95 7.50 -8.47 -10.75
CA ASP A 95 8.85 -8.19 -10.25
C ASP A 95 9.78 -7.76 -11.40
N ALA A 96 9.66 -8.38 -12.57
CA ALA A 96 10.41 -7.95 -13.74
C ALA A 96 10.01 -6.53 -14.21
N ALA A 97 8.74 -6.16 -14.12
CA ALA A 97 8.29 -4.80 -14.44
C ALA A 97 8.76 -3.79 -13.40
N ASN A 98 8.75 -4.16 -12.13
CA ASN A 98 9.24 -3.30 -11.03
C ASN A 98 10.75 -3.08 -11.13
N ASP A 99 11.52 -4.12 -11.47
CA ASP A 99 12.96 -4.00 -11.74
C ASP A 99 13.26 -3.01 -12.88
N LEU A 100 12.47 -3.05 -13.97
CA LEU A 100 12.58 -2.05 -15.03
C LEU A 100 12.34 -0.62 -14.53
N GLN A 101 11.34 -0.43 -13.65
CA GLN A 101 11.04 0.87 -13.06
C GLN A 101 12.22 1.40 -12.24
N VAL A 102 12.86 0.54 -11.46
CA VAL A 102 14.08 0.87 -10.71
C VAL A 102 15.23 1.23 -11.66
N GLN A 103 15.49 0.39 -12.67
CA GLN A 103 16.58 0.60 -13.62
C GLN A 103 16.43 1.90 -14.42
N ASP A 104 15.22 2.21 -14.87
CA ASP A 104 14.92 3.45 -15.66
C ASP A 104 15.25 4.73 -14.86
N HIS A 105 15.30 4.67 -13.54
CA HIS A 105 15.53 5.80 -12.67
C HIS A 105 16.83 5.69 -11.84
N ALA A 106 17.67 4.68 -12.08
CA ALA A 106 18.86 4.39 -11.29
C ALA A 106 19.88 5.55 -11.27
N THR A 107 19.96 6.33 -12.35
CA THR A 107 20.94 7.43 -12.51
C THR A 107 20.45 8.79 -12.02
N LEU A 108 19.21 8.89 -11.53
CA LEU A 108 18.66 10.15 -11.03
C LEU A 108 19.27 10.51 -9.67
N SER A 109 19.61 11.79 -9.48
CA SER A 109 19.96 12.32 -8.15
C SER A 109 18.74 12.36 -7.23
N PRO A 110 18.93 12.52 -5.90
CA PRO A 110 17.84 12.75 -4.96
C PRO A 110 16.87 13.84 -5.39
N GLU A 111 17.36 15.00 -5.76
CA GLU A 111 16.56 16.16 -6.19
C GLU A 111 15.76 15.82 -7.46
N GLN A 112 16.42 15.17 -8.44
CA GLN A 112 15.77 14.75 -9.67
C GLN A 112 14.65 13.74 -9.44
N ARG A 113 14.79 12.85 -8.43
CA ARG A 113 13.73 11.91 -8.04
C ARG A 113 12.55 12.61 -7.42
N ILE A 114 12.79 13.59 -6.52
CA ILE A 114 11.74 14.40 -5.91
C ILE A 114 10.99 15.20 -6.98
N ASP A 115 11.69 15.84 -7.90
CA ASP A 115 11.07 16.60 -9.00
C ASP A 115 10.27 15.69 -9.93
N ALA A 116 10.78 14.50 -10.24
CA ALA A 116 10.05 13.51 -11.04
C ALA A 116 8.76 13.03 -10.35
N LEU A 117 8.75 12.87 -9.02
CA LEU A 117 7.53 12.55 -8.25
C LEU A 117 6.52 13.70 -8.30
N ARG A 118 6.96 14.96 -8.12
CA ARG A 118 6.09 16.14 -8.22
C ARG A 118 5.40 16.22 -9.58
N ASP A 119 6.16 15.95 -10.65
CA ASP A 119 5.65 16.00 -12.01
C ASP A 119 4.66 14.86 -12.30
N VAL A 120 4.99 13.63 -11.87
CA VAL A 120 4.21 12.44 -12.22
C VAL A 120 2.96 12.28 -11.38
N ALA A 121 2.96 12.66 -10.10
CA ALA A 121 1.86 12.40 -9.17
C ALA A 121 0.48 12.90 -9.68
N PRO A 122 0.31 14.17 -10.08
CA PRO A 122 -0.99 14.63 -10.57
C PRO A 122 -1.40 13.94 -11.89
N ALA A 123 -0.45 13.58 -12.74
CA ALA A 123 -0.74 12.88 -13.99
C ALA A 123 -1.13 11.41 -13.74
N ALA A 124 -0.46 10.73 -12.82
CA ALA A 124 -0.76 9.37 -12.39
C ALA A 124 -2.17 9.26 -11.80
N VAL A 125 -2.50 10.15 -10.86
CA VAL A 125 -3.84 10.18 -10.23
C VAL A 125 -4.93 10.43 -11.29
N ARG A 126 -4.75 11.43 -12.15
CA ARG A 126 -5.71 11.67 -13.25
C ARG A 126 -5.84 10.49 -14.20
N GLY A 127 -4.74 9.83 -14.54
CA GLY A 127 -4.72 8.67 -15.43
C GLY A 127 -5.52 7.49 -14.86
N ARG A 128 -5.27 7.14 -13.60
CA ARG A 128 -5.98 6.08 -12.88
C ARG A 128 -7.49 6.31 -12.82
N LEU A 129 -7.91 7.53 -12.48
CA LEU A 129 -9.31 7.85 -12.28
C LEU A 129 -10.10 7.99 -13.59
N ARG A 130 -9.42 8.24 -14.72
CA ARG A 130 -10.04 8.32 -16.07
C ARG A 130 -10.35 6.96 -16.68
N LEU A 131 -9.90 5.85 -16.07
CA LEU A 131 -10.15 4.52 -16.61
C LEU A 131 -11.66 4.30 -16.83
N PRO A 132 -12.09 3.91 -18.04
CA PRO A 132 -13.50 3.72 -18.37
C PRO A 132 -14.19 2.66 -17.49
N ALA A 133 -15.48 2.88 -17.18
CA ALA A 133 -16.23 2.00 -16.30
C ALA A 133 -16.25 0.51 -16.71
N PRO A 134 -16.32 0.13 -17.99
CA PRO A 134 -16.23 -1.28 -18.37
C PRO A 134 -14.88 -1.91 -18.02
N LEU A 135 -13.77 -1.19 -18.26
CA LEU A 135 -12.42 -1.68 -17.95
C LEU A 135 -12.19 -1.83 -16.43
N ARG A 136 -12.80 -0.96 -15.63
CA ARG A 136 -12.71 -1.04 -14.16
C ARG A 136 -13.32 -2.31 -13.59
N ARG A 137 -14.25 -2.95 -14.31
CA ARG A 137 -14.88 -4.22 -13.91
C ARG A 137 -14.05 -5.44 -14.27
N VAL A 138 -13.04 -5.27 -15.13
CA VAL A 138 -12.13 -6.37 -15.49
C VAL A 138 -11.42 -6.86 -14.25
N SER A 139 -11.43 -8.17 -14.07
CA SER A 139 -10.76 -8.85 -12.96
C SER A 139 -9.47 -9.49 -13.47
N LEU A 140 -8.36 -9.02 -12.98
CA LEU A 140 -7.03 -9.54 -13.31
C LEU A 140 -6.73 -10.73 -12.41
N PRO A 141 -6.13 -11.82 -12.93
CA PRO A 141 -5.56 -12.82 -12.06
C PRO A 141 -4.41 -12.17 -11.29
N MET A 142 -4.32 -12.41 -10.00
CA MET A 142 -3.11 -12.16 -9.25
C MET A 142 -2.18 -13.32 -9.52
N ASP A 143 -1.02 -13.02 -10.09
CA ASP A 143 -0.05 -14.06 -10.42
C ASP A 143 0.55 -14.62 -9.12
N PRO A 144 0.35 -15.90 -8.81
CA PRO A 144 0.94 -16.53 -7.65
C PRO A 144 2.42 -16.87 -7.84
N GLY A 145 3.04 -16.44 -8.93
CA GLY A 145 4.40 -16.83 -9.37
C GLY A 145 5.55 -16.39 -8.47
N GLY A 146 5.30 -16.06 -7.25
CA GLY A 146 6.28 -15.81 -6.21
C GLY A 146 5.51 -15.66 -4.91
N SER A 147 5.86 -16.33 -3.88
CA SER A 147 5.32 -16.18 -2.53
C SER A 147 3.82 -15.81 -2.48
N THR A 148 2.96 -16.75 -2.78
CA THR A 148 1.58 -16.71 -2.32
C THR A 148 1.63 -16.72 -0.80
N ALA A 149 1.77 -15.56 -0.20
CA ALA A 149 1.40 -15.45 1.20
C ALA A 149 -0.01 -16.02 1.30
N SER A 150 -0.18 -17.07 2.07
CA SER A 150 -1.48 -17.68 2.34
C SER A 150 -2.46 -16.56 2.68
N GLY A 151 -3.63 -16.53 2.05
CA GLY A 151 -4.66 -15.52 2.32
C GLY A 151 -4.77 -14.36 1.33
N MET A 152 -3.91 -14.25 0.31
CA MET A 152 -4.08 -13.22 -0.73
C MET A 152 -5.23 -13.56 -1.69
N PRO A 153 -6.01 -12.56 -2.15
CA PRO A 153 -7.06 -12.80 -3.13
C PRO A 153 -6.46 -13.23 -4.48
N SER A 154 -7.04 -14.28 -5.09
CA SER A 154 -6.57 -14.80 -6.39
C SER A 154 -6.86 -13.88 -7.58
N ARG A 155 -7.69 -12.87 -7.40
CA ARG A 155 -8.09 -11.92 -8.44
C ARG A 155 -8.26 -10.52 -7.89
N LEU A 156 -7.87 -9.53 -8.69
CA LEU A 156 -7.96 -8.10 -8.38
C LEU A 156 -8.79 -7.39 -9.45
N ARG A 157 -9.79 -6.61 -9.06
CA ARG A 157 -10.51 -5.75 -10.01
C ARG A 157 -9.64 -4.56 -10.40
N LEU A 158 -9.55 -4.29 -11.69
CA LEU A 158 -8.76 -3.17 -12.20
C LEU A 158 -9.21 -1.82 -11.61
N GLY A 159 -10.51 -1.66 -11.31
CA GLY A 159 -11.00 -0.47 -10.61
C GLY A 159 -10.44 -0.33 -9.19
N HIS A 160 -10.32 -1.42 -8.46
CA HIS A 160 -9.74 -1.42 -7.11
C HIS A 160 -8.22 -1.15 -7.16
N LEU A 161 -7.51 -1.78 -8.09
CA LEU A 161 -6.10 -1.46 -8.34
C LEU A 161 -5.88 0.05 -8.55
N MET A 162 -6.73 0.68 -9.39
CA MET A 162 -6.61 2.10 -9.76
C MET A 162 -7.03 3.07 -8.64
N ASP A 163 -8.07 2.74 -7.87
CA ASP A 163 -8.59 3.64 -6.84
C ASP A 163 -7.86 3.51 -5.51
N VAL A 164 -7.40 2.29 -5.18
CA VAL A 164 -6.95 1.93 -3.84
C VAL A 164 -5.50 1.47 -3.82
N VAL A 165 -5.17 0.37 -4.51
CA VAL A 165 -3.88 -0.33 -4.36
C VAL A 165 -2.69 0.59 -4.65
N TYR A 166 -2.68 1.31 -5.76
CA TYR A 166 -1.58 2.26 -6.05
C TYR A 166 -1.44 3.40 -5.02
N THR A 167 -2.48 3.73 -4.29
CA THR A 167 -2.41 4.72 -3.22
C THR A 167 -1.83 4.12 -1.95
N ARG A 168 -2.24 2.90 -1.61
CA ARG A 168 -1.68 2.14 -0.49
C ARG A 168 -0.21 1.81 -0.72
N ASP A 169 0.17 1.51 -1.96
CA ASP A 169 1.56 1.28 -2.37
C ASP A 169 2.45 2.50 -2.06
N VAL A 170 2.05 3.69 -2.51
CA VAL A 170 2.75 4.94 -2.18
C VAL A 170 2.82 5.16 -0.66
N TRP A 171 1.71 4.96 0.04
CA TRP A 171 1.63 5.16 1.48
C TRP A 171 2.51 4.19 2.25
N LEU A 172 2.46 2.89 1.91
CA LEU A 172 3.21 1.87 2.63
C LEU A 172 4.72 1.99 2.36
N HIS A 173 5.12 2.32 1.14
CA HIS A 173 6.51 2.63 0.82
C HIS A 173 7.01 3.91 1.52
N THR A 174 6.13 4.88 1.79
CA THR A 174 6.50 6.00 2.67
C THR A 174 6.81 5.51 4.09
N VAL A 175 6.03 4.57 4.61
CA VAL A 175 6.32 3.91 5.90
C VAL A 175 7.66 3.15 5.84
N ASP A 176 7.89 2.37 4.78
CA ASP A 176 9.15 1.62 4.61
C ASP A 176 10.36 2.56 4.60
N ILE A 177 10.29 3.69 3.89
CA ILE A 177 11.35 4.71 3.82
C ILE A 177 11.60 5.34 5.19
N THR A 178 10.53 5.75 5.90
CA THR A 178 10.70 6.38 7.22
C THR A 178 11.29 5.43 8.25
N ARG A 179 11.00 4.14 8.15
CA ARG A 179 11.60 3.10 9.00
C ARG A 179 13.06 2.86 8.66
N ALA A 180 13.40 2.74 7.38
CA ALA A 180 14.78 2.55 6.91
C ALA A 180 15.68 3.70 7.35
N THR A 181 15.21 4.92 7.26
CA THR A 181 15.99 6.14 7.54
C THR A 181 15.80 6.68 8.95
N SER A 182 14.97 6.05 9.78
CA SER A 182 14.58 6.56 11.10
C SER A 182 14.02 8.00 11.06
N THR A 183 13.48 8.41 9.93
CA THR A 183 12.85 9.72 9.76
C THR A 183 11.47 9.71 10.40
N PRO A 184 11.10 10.71 11.23
CA PRO A 184 9.76 10.77 11.81
C PRO A 184 8.67 10.85 10.75
N LEU A 185 7.61 10.06 10.91
CA LEU A 185 6.40 10.11 10.10
C LEU A 185 5.26 10.73 10.92
N ASP A 186 4.85 11.92 10.54
CA ASP A 186 3.75 12.64 11.19
C ASP A 186 2.41 12.10 10.66
N LEU A 187 1.90 11.06 11.32
CA LEU A 187 0.63 10.43 10.97
C LEU A 187 -0.56 11.31 11.39
N ASP A 188 -1.59 11.33 10.56
CA ASP A 188 -2.86 12.02 10.86
C ASP A 188 -4.09 11.15 10.52
N ALA A 189 -5.20 11.42 11.22
CA ALA A 189 -6.44 10.69 11.01
C ALA A 189 -7.07 10.96 9.62
N GLY A 190 -6.80 12.13 9.02
CA GLY A 190 -7.44 12.55 7.77
C GLY A 190 -6.88 11.83 6.53
N LEU A 191 -5.59 11.52 6.49
CA LEU A 191 -4.95 10.76 5.42
C LEU A 191 -4.71 9.32 5.86
N ASP A 192 -3.88 9.15 6.88
CA ASP A 192 -3.41 7.83 7.30
C ASP A 192 -4.56 7.01 7.89
N GLY A 193 -5.36 7.63 8.77
CA GLY A 193 -6.55 6.99 9.33
C GLY A 193 -7.57 6.61 8.24
N ARG A 194 -7.73 7.44 7.22
CA ARG A 194 -8.62 7.14 6.09
C ARG A 194 -8.15 5.93 5.26
N ILE A 195 -6.83 5.80 5.03
CA ILE A 195 -6.25 4.63 4.35
C ILE A 195 -6.42 3.38 5.22
N VAL A 196 -6.10 3.49 6.51
CA VAL A 196 -6.24 2.39 7.47
C VAL A 196 -7.69 1.90 7.57
N GLU A 197 -8.67 2.79 7.64
CA GLU A 197 -10.10 2.42 7.62
C GLU A 197 -10.47 1.59 6.38
N ASP A 198 -9.99 1.98 5.21
CA ASP A 198 -10.27 1.25 3.97
C ASP A 198 -9.60 -0.14 3.98
N VAL A 199 -8.40 -0.26 4.57
CA VAL A 199 -7.72 -1.55 4.82
C VAL A 199 -8.54 -2.41 5.79
N VAL A 200 -9.02 -1.83 6.90
CA VAL A 200 -9.87 -2.53 7.88
C VAL A 200 -11.14 -3.08 7.21
N ALA A 201 -11.80 -2.25 6.41
CA ALA A 201 -13.02 -2.68 5.70
C ALA A 201 -12.75 -3.80 4.68
N GLU A 202 -11.61 -3.80 4.00
CA GLU A 202 -11.23 -4.86 3.08
C GLU A 202 -10.88 -6.16 3.82
N TRP A 203 -10.04 -6.08 4.83
CA TRP A 203 -9.66 -7.18 5.70
C TRP A 203 -10.88 -7.86 6.32
N ALA A 204 -11.80 -7.09 6.89
CA ALA A 204 -13.02 -7.59 7.50
C ALA A 204 -13.92 -8.33 6.48
N ARG A 205 -14.04 -7.82 5.26
CA ARG A 205 -14.78 -8.50 4.18
C ARG A 205 -14.13 -9.81 3.74
N GLN A 206 -12.79 -9.91 3.77
CA GLN A 206 -12.08 -11.11 3.34
C GLN A 206 -12.22 -12.26 4.32
N HIS A 207 -12.04 -12.01 5.63
CA HIS A 207 -12.19 -13.08 6.63
C HIS A 207 -13.66 -13.34 7.01
N ALA A 208 -14.55 -12.35 6.86
CA ALA A 208 -16.00 -12.43 7.11
C ALA A 208 -16.37 -13.03 8.49
N ARG A 209 -15.55 -12.82 9.51
CA ARG A 209 -15.73 -13.35 10.88
C ARG A 209 -15.93 -12.21 11.86
N PRO A 210 -16.69 -12.41 12.96
CA PRO A 210 -16.82 -11.41 14.02
C PRO A 210 -15.47 -11.06 14.65
N VAL A 211 -15.26 -9.76 14.95
CA VAL A 211 -14.03 -9.26 15.59
C VAL A 211 -14.29 -7.93 16.31
N GLN A 212 -13.54 -7.68 17.36
CA GLN A 212 -13.42 -6.39 18.04
C GLN A 212 -11.99 -5.91 17.83
N LEU A 213 -11.80 -4.85 17.04
CA LEU A 213 -10.49 -4.34 16.65
C LEU A 213 -10.25 -2.97 17.27
N THR A 214 -9.14 -2.81 17.98
CA THR A 214 -8.63 -1.53 18.46
C THR A 214 -7.30 -1.27 17.78
N LEU A 215 -7.25 -0.26 16.92
CA LEU A 215 -6.02 0.23 16.31
C LEU A 215 -5.55 1.45 17.10
N THR A 216 -4.34 1.38 17.66
CA THR A 216 -3.73 2.47 18.40
C THR A 216 -2.94 3.41 17.50
N GLY A 217 -2.56 4.57 18.03
CA GLY A 217 -1.82 5.59 17.28
C GLY A 217 -2.71 6.59 16.54
N PRO A 218 -2.11 7.64 15.90
CA PRO A 218 -2.86 8.74 15.27
C PRO A 218 -3.73 8.33 14.08
N ALA A 219 -3.34 7.24 13.39
CA ALA A 219 -4.10 6.65 12.28
C ALA A 219 -5.10 5.57 12.75
N GLY A 220 -5.23 5.36 14.06
CA GLY A 220 -6.00 4.30 14.67
C GLY A 220 -7.49 4.61 14.80
N GLY A 221 -8.18 3.68 15.48
CA GLY A 221 -9.61 3.77 15.77
C GLY A 221 -10.14 2.46 16.33
N ARG A 222 -11.42 2.45 16.69
CA ARG A 222 -12.10 1.25 17.20
C ARG A 222 -13.15 0.77 16.22
N PHE A 223 -13.07 -0.51 15.88
CA PHE A 223 -13.91 -1.14 14.88
C PHE A 223 -14.52 -2.44 15.41
N HIS A 224 -15.68 -2.81 14.90
CA HIS A 224 -16.25 -4.12 15.13
C HIS A 224 -16.89 -4.69 13.87
N GLN A 225 -16.89 -6.02 13.77
CA GLN A 225 -17.70 -6.79 12.85
C GLN A 225 -18.51 -7.80 13.63
N GLY A 226 -19.83 -7.73 13.49
CA GLY A 226 -20.74 -8.53 14.33
C GLY A 226 -20.77 -8.07 15.80
N THR A 227 -21.42 -8.86 16.64
CA THR A 227 -21.69 -8.52 18.05
C THR A 227 -20.71 -9.13 19.06
N ALA A 228 -19.89 -10.08 18.62
CA ALA A 228 -18.93 -10.81 19.44
C ALA A 228 -17.67 -11.07 18.61
N GLY A 229 -16.71 -11.84 19.14
CA GLY A 229 -15.48 -12.23 18.42
C GLY A 229 -14.23 -11.95 19.25
N PRO A 230 -13.05 -12.41 18.75
CA PRO A 230 -11.79 -12.14 19.41
C PRO A 230 -11.49 -10.64 19.46
N ARG A 231 -10.75 -10.23 20.48
CA ARG A 231 -10.24 -8.88 20.60
C ARG A 231 -8.85 -8.81 20.00
N VAL A 232 -8.64 -7.84 19.12
CA VAL A 232 -7.35 -7.52 18.51
C VAL A 232 -6.99 -6.09 18.88
N GLU A 233 -5.84 -5.90 19.50
CA GLU A 233 -5.30 -4.57 19.78
C GLU A 233 -3.88 -4.50 19.24
N VAL A 234 -3.63 -3.53 18.34
CA VAL A 234 -2.35 -3.36 17.65
C VAL A 234 -2.22 -1.92 17.17
N ASP A 235 -1.00 -1.45 16.96
CA ASP A 235 -0.76 -0.16 16.30
C ASP A 235 -1.28 -0.18 14.85
N ALA A 236 -1.84 0.94 14.38
CA ALA A 236 -2.48 1.03 13.06
C ALA A 236 -1.52 0.76 11.89
N VAL A 237 -0.28 1.26 11.99
CA VAL A 237 0.76 1.02 10.97
C VAL A 237 1.22 -0.43 11.05
N ALA A 238 1.45 -0.94 12.26
CA ALA A 238 1.82 -2.34 12.47
C ALA A 238 0.77 -3.30 11.91
N PHE A 239 -0.53 -3.00 12.11
CA PHE A 239 -1.63 -3.75 11.50
C PHE A 239 -1.50 -3.82 9.97
N CYS A 240 -1.32 -2.68 9.29
CA CYS A 240 -1.14 -2.65 7.85
C CYS A 240 0.12 -3.41 7.39
N ARG A 241 1.21 -3.33 8.15
CA ARG A 241 2.44 -4.07 7.88
C ARG A 241 2.25 -5.59 8.01
N ILE A 242 1.51 -6.04 9.02
CA ILE A 242 1.13 -7.47 9.14
C ILE A 242 0.33 -7.87 7.89
N LEU A 243 -0.72 -7.16 7.55
CA LEU A 243 -1.61 -7.54 6.45
C LEU A 243 -0.93 -7.50 5.08
N SER A 244 0.09 -6.67 4.90
CA SER A 244 0.91 -6.63 3.68
C SER A 244 2.02 -7.70 3.62
N GLY A 245 2.27 -8.41 4.73
CA GLY A 245 3.35 -9.40 4.83
C GLY A 245 4.73 -8.84 5.18
N ARG A 246 4.81 -7.57 5.62
CA ARG A 246 6.05 -6.92 6.08
C ARG A 246 6.38 -7.19 7.55
N ALA A 247 5.46 -7.75 8.29
CA ALA A 247 5.66 -8.16 9.68
C ALA A 247 4.83 -9.40 9.98
N GLU A 248 5.27 -10.20 10.94
CA GLU A 248 4.47 -11.29 11.46
C GLU A 248 3.64 -10.82 12.68
N PRO A 249 2.46 -11.40 12.92
CA PRO A 249 1.62 -11.03 14.07
C PRO A 249 2.37 -11.09 15.40
N ASP A 250 3.20 -12.09 15.62
CA ASP A 250 3.93 -12.30 16.87
C ASP A 250 4.98 -11.22 17.15
N ASP A 251 5.48 -10.53 16.13
CA ASP A 251 6.52 -9.51 16.26
C ASP A 251 5.97 -8.15 16.76
N VAL A 252 4.66 -7.91 16.56
CA VAL A 252 4.10 -6.54 16.70
C VAL A 252 2.85 -6.49 17.56
N THR A 253 2.36 -7.62 18.02
CA THR A 253 1.17 -7.67 18.89
C THR A 253 1.55 -7.79 20.36
N SER A 254 0.68 -7.29 21.22
CA SER A 254 0.88 -7.45 22.67
C SER A 254 0.88 -8.93 23.05
N PRO A 255 1.71 -9.34 24.04
CA PRO A 255 1.70 -10.70 24.54
C PRO A 255 0.30 -11.11 24.99
N GLY A 256 -0.25 -12.19 24.40
CA GLY A 256 -1.57 -12.72 24.78
C GLY A 256 -2.66 -12.59 23.71
N ILE A 257 -2.32 -12.26 22.47
CA ILE A 257 -3.26 -12.47 21.36
C ILE A 257 -3.64 -13.96 21.32
N GLY A 258 -4.94 -14.21 21.42
CA GLY A 258 -5.46 -15.58 21.32
C GLY A 258 -5.29 -16.13 19.89
N PRO A 259 -5.27 -17.46 19.73
CA PRO A 259 -5.04 -18.10 18.43
C PRO A 259 -6.05 -17.69 17.35
N GLU A 260 -7.30 -17.42 17.72
CA GLU A 260 -8.34 -16.94 16.80
C GLU A 260 -8.02 -15.53 16.26
N ALA A 261 -7.48 -14.66 17.10
CA ALA A 261 -7.10 -13.32 16.69
C ALA A 261 -5.87 -13.34 15.79
N ALA A 262 -4.88 -14.18 16.11
CA ALA A 262 -3.70 -14.38 15.27
C ALA A 262 -4.08 -14.92 13.88
N GLU A 263 -5.01 -15.87 13.80
CA GLU A 263 -5.52 -16.39 12.53
C GLU A 263 -6.17 -15.30 11.68
N LEU A 264 -6.94 -14.38 12.26
CA LEU A 264 -7.52 -13.25 11.53
C LEU A 264 -6.44 -12.34 10.93
N LEU A 265 -5.36 -12.07 11.67
CA LEU A 265 -4.25 -11.26 11.20
C LEU A 265 -3.42 -11.92 10.08
N CYS A 266 -3.56 -13.23 9.87
CA CYS A 266 -2.98 -13.91 8.71
C CYS A 266 -3.76 -13.65 7.40
N THR A 267 -4.93 -13.01 7.44
CA THR A 267 -5.67 -12.60 6.25
C THR A 267 -4.98 -11.43 5.58
N ARG A 268 -4.40 -11.63 4.40
CA ARG A 268 -3.60 -10.63 3.68
C ARG A 268 -4.47 -9.64 2.91
N VAL A 269 -4.02 -8.41 2.82
CA VAL A 269 -4.64 -7.33 2.03
C VAL A 269 -3.59 -6.80 1.04
N ILE A 270 -4.02 -6.42 -0.16
CA ILE A 270 -3.13 -5.90 -1.21
C ILE A 270 -2.83 -4.43 -0.96
N PHE A 271 -1.55 -4.12 -0.99
CA PHE A 271 -1.02 -2.75 -0.91
C PHE A 271 -0.31 -2.37 -2.19
#